data_24851c5e26c5d4726f69a07e99c45f0c
#
_entry.id   24851c5e26c5d4726f69a07e99c45f0c
#
_cell.length_a   1.000
_cell.length_b   1.000
_cell.length_c   1.000
_cell.angle_alpha   90.00
_cell.angle_beta   90.00
_cell.angle_gamma   90.00
#
_symmetry.space_group_name_H-M   'P 1'
#
loop_
_entity.id
_entity.type
_entity.pdbx_description
1 polymer ?
#
loop_
_entity_poly.entity_id
_entity_poly.type
_entity_poly.pdbx_seq_one_letter_code
_entity_poly.pdbx_strand_id
1 'polypeptide(L)'
;MLDTNEAIYRQYETLGISKEVLDFGTSVEKELKDRFDKIDTNAEYNQLKVIAAMQKNKVSAECFQASSGYGYNDLGRDTLERVYADCFGAEDALVRPQITCGTHALALALMSNLRPGDELLSPVGKPYDTLEEVIGIRPSKGSLAEYGITYAQVDLLPDGEFDYDGIKKAINEKTKLVTIQRSKGYATRPTLSVKRIGELIAFVKSIKPDVICMVDNCYGEFVEDTEPIQVGADMMVGSLIKNPGGGLAPIGGYIVGKKECVENAAYRLTSPGLGKEVGASLGVIQSFYQGFFLAPTVVSGALKGAIFAAKIYEKLGFKVVPDGTESRHDIIQAVEFNNRDAMIAFCEGIQAAAPIDSYVTPEPWAMPGYDSDVIMAAGAFVQGSSIELSADGPVKPPYAVYFQGGLTWYHAKLGILMSLQKLYERNLVKLD
;
A
#
# COMPACT_ATOMS: atom_id res chain seq x y z
N MET A 1 27.00 -4.23 34.48
CA MET A 1 26.09 -3.93 33.38
C MET A 1 25.47 -5.23 32.93
N LEU A 2 24.16 -5.27 32.72
CA LEU A 2 23.51 -6.43 32.12
C LEU A 2 24.04 -6.60 30.68
N ASP A 3 24.17 -7.86 30.21
CA ASP A 3 24.33 -8.11 28.79
C ASP A 3 23.16 -7.46 28.00
N THR A 4 23.47 -6.87 26.84
CA THR A 4 22.48 -6.17 26.04
C THR A 4 21.29 -7.07 25.68
N ASN A 5 21.52 -8.36 25.45
CA ASN A 5 20.44 -9.32 25.19
C ASN A 5 19.54 -9.50 26.40
N GLU A 6 20.10 -9.63 27.60
CA GLU A 6 19.32 -9.71 28.85
C GLU A 6 18.49 -8.44 29.08
N ALA A 7 19.04 -7.28 28.77
CA ALA A 7 18.32 -6.03 28.87
C ALA A 7 17.13 -5.95 27.88
N ILE A 8 17.29 -6.45 26.64
CA ILE A 8 16.21 -6.53 25.65
C ILE A 8 15.10 -7.46 26.14
N TYR A 9 15.42 -8.64 26.67
CA TYR A 9 14.45 -9.56 27.23
C TYR A 9 13.60 -8.91 28.33
N ARG A 10 14.24 -8.20 29.25
CA ARG A 10 13.53 -7.46 30.34
C ARG A 10 12.61 -6.37 29.79
N GLN A 11 12.97 -5.71 28.67
CA GLN A 11 12.07 -4.73 28.06
C GLN A 11 10.81 -5.39 27.48
N TYR A 12 10.93 -6.54 26.83
CA TYR A 12 9.77 -7.29 26.34
C TYR A 12 8.88 -7.76 27.50
N GLU A 13 9.46 -8.26 28.59
CA GLU A 13 8.71 -8.64 29.81
C GLU A 13 7.97 -7.42 30.40
N THR A 14 8.60 -6.26 30.46
CA THR A 14 7.97 -5.00 30.92
C THR A 14 6.79 -4.61 30.06
N LEU A 15 6.83 -4.92 28.75
CA LEU A 15 5.75 -4.69 27.81
C LEU A 15 4.68 -5.81 27.83
N GLY A 16 4.82 -6.82 28.72
CA GLY A 16 3.84 -7.88 28.90
C GLY A 16 4.04 -9.11 28.02
N ILE A 17 5.21 -9.26 27.39
CA ILE A 17 5.54 -10.47 26.60
C ILE A 17 6.16 -11.51 27.53
N SER A 18 5.55 -12.68 27.64
CA SER A 18 6.08 -13.81 28.43
C SER A 18 7.34 -14.39 27.78
N LYS A 19 8.12 -15.07 28.64
CA LYS A 19 9.37 -15.72 28.17
C LYS A 19 9.09 -16.76 27.06
N GLU A 20 8.03 -17.54 27.19
CA GLU A 20 7.63 -18.57 26.24
C GLU A 20 7.35 -17.97 24.85
N VAL A 21 6.57 -16.89 24.80
CA VAL A 21 6.24 -16.17 23.57
C VAL A 21 7.50 -15.57 22.95
N LEU A 22 8.37 -14.98 23.78
CA LEU A 22 9.60 -14.34 23.30
C LEU A 22 10.60 -15.37 22.76
N ASP A 23 10.77 -16.51 23.44
CA ASP A 23 11.65 -17.60 23.01
C ASP A 23 11.15 -18.20 21.68
N PHE A 24 9.84 -18.46 21.57
CA PHE A 24 9.22 -18.92 20.32
C PHE A 24 9.46 -17.93 19.18
N GLY A 25 9.14 -16.64 19.38
CA GLY A 25 9.36 -15.61 18.37
C GLY A 25 10.83 -15.46 17.96
N THR A 26 11.75 -15.53 18.93
CA THR A 26 13.19 -15.47 18.65
C THR A 26 13.68 -16.67 17.84
N SER A 27 13.11 -17.86 18.06
CA SER A 27 13.42 -19.06 17.25
C SER A 27 12.99 -18.86 15.79
N VAL A 28 11.80 -18.32 15.58
CA VAL A 28 11.26 -18.02 14.24
C VAL A 28 12.08 -16.95 13.52
N GLU A 29 12.45 -15.87 14.22
CA GLU A 29 13.28 -14.81 13.64
C GLU A 29 14.61 -15.33 13.11
N LYS A 30 15.27 -16.26 13.83
CA LYS A 30 16.52 -16.87 13.39
C LYS A 30 16.38 -17.65 12.07
N GLU A 31 15.24 -18.30 11.85
CA GLU A 31 14.96 -19.01 10.60
C GLU A 31 14.77 -18.06 9.40
N LEU A 32 14.41 -16.81 9.65
CA LEU A 32 14.11 -15.81 8.62
C LEU A 32 15.31 -14.95 8.22
N LYS A 33 16.49 -15.18 8.83
CA LYS A 33 17.67 -14.35 8.61
C LYS A 33 17.99 -14.13 7.13
N ASP A 34 18.09 -15.20 6.35
CA ASP A 34 18.44 -15.09 4.93
C ASP A 34 17.38 -14.33 4.10
N ARG A 35 16.14 -14.40 4.52
CA ARG A 35 15.05 -13.60 3.88
C ARG A 35 15.16 -12.13 4.24
N PHE A 36 15.47 -11.83 5.49
CA PHE A 36 15.66 -10.47 5.96
C PHE A 36 16.86 -9.81 5.29
N ASP A 37 17.97 -10.54 5.12
CA ASP A 37 19.16 -10.07 4.40
C ASP A 37 18.82 -9.69 2.94
N LYS A 38 17.95 -10.46 2.26
CA LYS A 38 17.46 -10.13 0.90
C LYS A 38 16.58 -8.87 0.89
N ILE A 39 15.72 -8.70 1.89
CA ILE A 39 14.90 -7.49 2.02
C ILE A 39 15.79 -6.27 2.23
N ASP A 40 16.82 -6.38 3.07
CA ASP A 40 17.76 -5.29 3.31
C ASP A 40 18.54 -4.91 2.05
N THR A 41 18.97 -5.89 1.26
CA THR A 41 19.62 -5.66 -0.04
C THR A 41 18.69 -4.90 -1.02
N ASN A 42 17.41 -5.28 -1.08
CA ASN A 42 16.44 -4.57 -1.90
C ASN A 42 16.18 -3.14 -1.38
N ALA A 43 16.13 -2.97 -0.06
CA ALA A 43 15.97 -1.65 0.56
C ALA A 43 17.17 -0.75 0.27
N GLU A 44 18.40 -1.28 0.33
CA GLU A 44 19.62 -0.55 -0.05
C GLU A 44 19.56 -0.08 -1.50
N TYR A 45 19.20 -0.97 -2.43
CA TYR A 45 19.04 -0.62 -3.84
C TYR A 45 18.02 0.52 -4.04
N ASN A 46 16.85 0.42 -3.45
CA ASN A 46 15.82 1.44 -3.55
C ASN A 46 16.22 2.75 -2.85
N GLN A 47 16.94 2.67 -1.74
CA GLN A 47 17.50 3.85 -1.07
C GLN A 47 18.46 4.62 -1.98
N LEU A 48 19.34 3.92 -2.68
CA LEU A 48 20.26 4.51 -3.64
C LEU A 48 19.52 5.14 -4.83
N LYS A 49 18.42 4.52 -5.32
CA LYS A 49 17.54 5.13 -6.34
C LYS A 49 16.99 6.48 -5.88
N VAL A 50 16.45 6.54 -4.67
CA VAL A 50 15.90 7.78 -4.11
C VAL A 50 16.99 8.85 -3.97
N ILE A 51 18.15 8.50 -3.42
CA ILE A 51 19.28 9.42 -3.28
C ILE A 51 19.72 9.95 -4.65
N ALA A 52 19.88 9.07 -5.63
CA ALA A 52 20.30 9.46 -6.99
C ALA A 52 19.29 10.42 -7.64
N ALA A 53 17.98 10.18 -7.48
CA ALA A 53 16.94 11.06 -7.99
C ALA A 53 16.98 12.44 -7.31
N MET A 54 17.17 12.49 -5.98
CA MET A 54 17.29 13.74 -5.23
C MET A 54 18.55 14.54 -5.66
N GLN A 55 19.68 13.88 -5.81
CA GLN A 55 20.94 14.51 -6.25
C GLN A 55 20.86 15.03 -7.68
N LYS A 56 20.30 14.22 -8.61
CA LYS A 56 20.07 14.60 -10.01
C LYS A 56 19.24 15.88 -10.11
N ASN A 57 18.21 16.00 -9.26
CA ASN A 57 17.33 17.16 -9.23
C ASN A 57 17.82 18.29 -8.32
N LYS A 58 19.03 18.20 -7.78
CA LYS A 58 19.69 19.25 -6.97
C LYS A 58 18.80 19.70 -5.81
N VAL A 59 18.18 18.74 -5.10
CA VAL A 59 17.38 19.06 -3.91
C VAL A 59 18.22 19.84 -2.92
N SER A 60 17.76 21.04 -2.54
CA SER A 60 18.42 21.94 -1.60
C SER A 60 17.49 22.32 -0.45
N ALA A 61 18.03 22.94 0.60
CA ALA A 61 17.22 23.42 1.73
C ALA A 61 16.12 24.43 1.30
N GLU A 62 16.30 25.12 0.19
CA GLU A 62 15.31 26.03 -0.38
C GLU A 62 14.04 25.30 -0.85
N CYS A 63 14.17 24.02 -1.25
CA CYS A 63 13.03 23.18 -1.61
C CYS A 63 12.07 22.93 -0.43
N PHE A 64 12.48 23.20 0.80
CA PHE A 64 11.64 22.95 2.00
C PHE A 64 10.82 24.17 2.42
N GLN A 65 10.96 25.28 1.71
CA GLN A 65 10.18 26.49 2.01
C GLN A 65 8.71 26.28 1.66
N ALA A 66 7.84 26.74 2.56
CA ALA A 66 6.41 26.69 2.36
C ALA A 66 5.94 27.73 1.36
N SER A 67 5.01 27.36 0.50
CA SER A 67 4.22 28.30 -0.29
C SER A 67 2.76 28.35 0.17
N SER A 68 2.06 29.43 -0.17
CA SER A 68 0.65 29.63 0.16
C SER A 68 -0.11 30.23 -1.04
N GLY A 69 -1.44 30.31 -0.94
CA GLY A 69 -2.28 30.84 -2.00
C GLY A 69 -2.15 30.01 -3.28
N TYR A 70 -1.87 30.65 -4.40
CA TYR A 70 -1.69 29.95 -5.68
C TYR A 70 -0.47 29.06 -5.73
N GLY A 71 0.59 29.35 -4.96
CA GLY A 71 1.85 28.58 -4.97
C GLY A 71 2.55 28.62 -6.32
N TYR A 72 2.51 29.75 -7.05
CA TYR A 72 3.29 29.90 -8.29
C TYR A 72 4.79 29.75 -8.01
N ASN A 73 5.49 29.05 -8.90
CA ASN A 73 6.94 28.83 -8.81
C ASN A 73 7.37 28.17 -7.48
N ASP A 74 6.54 27.28 -6.93
CA ASP A 74 6.91 26.50 -5.74
C ASP A 74 8.04 25.53 -6.08
N LEU A 75 9.27 25.97 -5.77
CA LEU A 75 10.50 25.19 -6.08
C LEU A 75 10.46 23.81 -5.47
N GLY A 76 9.99 23.70 -4.22
CA GLY A 76 9.94 22.42 -3.50
C GLY A 76 8.99 21.43 -4.16
N ARG A 77 7.78 21.86 -4.46
CA ARG A 77 6.78 21.07 -5.17
C ARG A 77 7.30 20.59 -6.52
N ASP A 78 7.75 21.52 -7.35
CA ASP A 78 8.16 21.21 -8.73
C ASP A 78 9.40 20.30 -8.77
N THR A 79 10.31 20.46 -7.81
CA THR A 79 11.47 19.58 -7.68
C THR A 79 11.10 18.20 -7.15
N LEU A 80 10.17 18.09 -6.19
CA LEU A 80 9.69 16.82 -5.68
C LEU A 80 9.03 15.97 -6.78
N GLU A 81 8.24 16.59 -7.64
CA GLU A 81 7.60 15.92 -8.78
C GLU A 81 8.66 15.34 -9.73
N ARG A 82 9.73 16.09 -10.03
CA ARG A 82 10.85 15.56 -10.82
C ARG A 82 11.59 14.42 -10.12
N VAL A 83 11.76 14.50 -8.79
CA VAL A 83 12.38 13.42 -8.00
C VAL A 83 11.56 12.14 -8.09
N TYR A 84 10.22 12.21 -7.98
CA TYR A 84 9.34 11.05 -8.14
C TYR A 84 9.40 10.48 -9.55
N ALA A 85 9.33 11.34 -10.59
CA ALA A 85 9.43 10.91 -11.98
C ALA A 85 10.75 10.17 -12.25
N ASP A 86 11.88 10.73 -11.83
CA ASP A 86 13.19 10.12 -12.02
C ASP A 86 13.35 8.81 -11.21
N CYS A 87 12.89 8.77 -9.96
CA CYS A 87 13.01 7.60 -9.11
C CYS A 87 12.22 6.40 -9.67
N PHE A 88 11.03 6.64 -10.20
CA PHE A 88 10.15 5.60 -10.73
C PHE A 88 10.30 5.38 -12.24
N GLY A 89 11.16 6.16 -12.92
CA GLY A 89 11.39 6.02 -14.36
C GLY A 89 10.23 6.54 -15.23
N ALA A 90 9.50 7.54 -14.76
CA ALA A 90 8.38 8.16 -15.44
C ALA A 90 8.78 9.42 -16.21
N GLU A 91 7.94 9.84 -17.18
CA GLU A 91 8.13 11.10 -17.92
C GLU A 91 7.79 12.33 -17.04
N ASP A 92 6.76 12.21 -16.18
CA ASP A 92 6.29 13.27 -15.29
C ASP A 92 5.62 12.71 -14.04
N ALA A 93 5.39 13.58 -13.06
CA ALA A 93 4.72 13.26 -11.81
C ALA A 93 3.85 14.42 -11.31
N LEU A 94 2.80 14.06 -10.58
CA LEU A 94 1.95 14.96 -9.79
C LEU A 94 1.96 14.45 -8.34
N VAL A 95 2.58 15.20 -7.43
CA VAL A 95 2.77 14.84 -6.02
C VAL A 95 2.26 15.97 -5.15
N ARG A 96 1.06 15.81 -4.58
CA ARG A 96 0.32 16.95 -4.04
C ARG A 96 -0.38 16.68 -2.71
N PRO A 97 -0.31 17.63 -1.77
CA PRO A 97 -1.14 17.58 -0.56
C PRO A 97 -2.64 17.79 -0.87
N GLN A 98 -2.99 18.43 -1.99
CA GLN A 98 -4.37 18.62 -2.43
C GLN A 98 -5.05 17.34 -2.90
N ILE A 99 -4.28 16.28 -3.15
CA ILE A 99 -4.81 14.93 -3.37
C ILE A 99 -5.03 14.31 -1.99
N THR A 100 -6.27 14.28 -1.51
CA THR A 100 -6.59 14.06 -0.09
C THR A 100 -6.31 12.64 0.41
N CYS A 101 -6.31 11.64 -0.48
CA CYS A 101 -6.09 10.22 -0.14
C CYS A 101 -5.83 9.38 -1.40
N GLY A 102 -5.53 8.09 -1.22
CA GLY A 102 -5.31 7.16 -2.33
C GLY A 102 -6.52 7.02 -3.25
N THR A 103 -7.73 6.90 -2.69
CA THR A 103 -8.97 6.86 -3.50
C THR A 103 -9.14 8.12 -4.35
N HIS A 104 -8.83 9.30 -3.80
CA HIS A 104 -8.86 10.54 -4.59
C HIS A 104 -7.80 10.53 -5.70
N ALA A 105 -6.58 10.04 -5.44
CA ALA A 105 -5.56 9.93 -6.48
C ALA A 105 -6.02 9.04 -7.65
N LEU A 106 -6.60 7.87 -7.33
CA LEU A 106 -7.14 6.94 -8.31
C LEU A 106 -8.34 7.53 -9.07
N ALA A 107 -9.30 8.12 -8.37
CA ALA A 107 -10.44 8.82 -8.97
C ALA A 107 -9.98 9.92 -9.92
N LEU A 108 -8.99 10.72 -9.50
CA LEU A 108 -8.41 11.79 -10.31
C LEU A 108 -7.76 11.25 -11.58
N ALA A 109 -6.95 10.19 -11.49
CA ALA A 109 -6.29 9.57 -12.64
C ALA A 109 -7.30 9.00 -13.64
N LEU A 110 -8.35 8.34 -13.16
CA LEU A 110 -9.43 7.79 -13.99
C LEU A 110 -10.24 8.92 -14.66
N MET A 111 -10.77 9.86 -13.87
CA MET A 111 -11.63 10.93 -14.37
C MET A 111 -10.93 11.90 -15.32
N SER A 112 -9.61 12.01 -15.23
CA SER A 112 -8.82 12.89 -16.10
C SER A 112 -8.48 12.27 -17.44
N ASN A 113 -8.43 10.94 -17.54
CA ASN A 113 -7.97 10.22 -18.73
C ASN A 113 -9.09 9.44 -19.45
N LEU A 114 -10.33 9.55 -18.97
CA LEU A 114 -11.54 9.00 -19.58
C LEU A 114 -12.47 10.13 -20.02
N ARG A 115 -13.23 9.87 -21.09
CA ARG A 115 -14.23 10.81 -21.65
C ARG A 115 -15.57 10.09 -21.80
N PRO A 116 -16.69 10.82 -21.89
CA PRO A 116 -18.00 10.22 -22.17
C PRO A 116 -17.97 9.31 -23.41
N GLY A 117 -18.42 8.08 -23.26
CA GLY A 117 -18.39 7.06 -24.30
C GLY A 117 -17.20 6.10 -24.22
N ASP A 118 -16.18 6.41 -23.42
CA ASP A 118 -15.05 5.51 -23.17
C ASP A 118 -15.45 4.33 -22.26
N GLU A 119 -14.63 3.30 -22.28
CA GLU A 119 -14.74 2.15 -21.39
C GLU A 119 -13.49 1.99 -20.53
N LEU A 120 -13.72 1.74 -19.24
CA LEU A 120 -12.73 1.31 -18.26
C LEU A 120 -12.77 -0.22 -18.14
N LEU A 121 -11.64 -0.91 -18.33
CA LEU A 121 -11.53 -2.36 -18.16
C LEU A 121 -10.66 -2.68 -16.93
N SER A 122 -11.14 -3.56 -16.03
CA SER A 122 -10.33 -4.20 -15.00
C SER A 122 -10.07 -5.67 -15.38
N PRO A 123 -8.82 -6.05 -15.73
CA PRO A 123 -8.49 -7.41 -16.16
C PRO A 123 -8.04 -8.32 -15.00
N VAL A 124 -8.16 -7.88 -13.76
CA VAL A 124 -7.69 -8.58 -12.56
C VAL A 124 -8.79 -8.70 -11.50
N GLY A 125 -10.03 -8.70 -11.94
CA GLY A 125 -11.20 -8.75 -11.08
C GLY A 125 -11.67 -7.38 -10.61
N LYS A 126 -12.55 -7.38 -9.60
CA LYS A 126 -13.14 -6.16 -9.06
C LYS A 126 -12.07 -5.27 -8.41
N PRO A 127 -12.09 -3.95 -8.67
CA PRO A 127 -11.19 -3.02 -8.00
C PRO A 127 -11.52 -2.89 -6.51
N TYR A 128 -10.64 -2.19 -5.77
CA TYR A 128 -10.80 -1.95 -4.35
C TYR A 128 -12.16 -1.29 -4.02
N ASP A 129 -12.76 -1.67 -2.90
CA ASP A 129 -14.15 -1.33 -2.54
C ASP A 129 -14.47 0.18 -2.65
N THR A 130 -13.52 1.06 -2.28
CA THR A 130 -13.73 2.52 -2.38
C THR A 130 -13.81 3.03 -3.81
N LEU A 131 -13.35 2.26 -4.81
CA LEU A 131 -13.47 2.62 -6.22
C LEU A 131 -14.81 2.18 -6.84
N GLU A 132 -15.57 1.31 -6.19
CA GLU A 132 -16.86 0.87 -6.73
C GLU A 132 -17.81 2.04 -6.96
N GLU A 133 -17.87 2.97 -6.03
CA GLU A 133 -18.70 4.18 -6.14
C GLU A 133 -18.08 5.21 -7.11
N VAL A 134 -16.76 5.33 -7.14
CA VAL A 134 -16.07 6.20 -8.10
C VAL A 134 -16.36 5.77 -9.53
N ILE A 135 -16.32 4.48 -9.80
CA ILE A 135 -16.61 3.89 -11.12
C ILE A 135 -18.12 3.90 -11.41
N GLY A 136 -18.94 3.64 -10.40
CA GLY A 136 -20.39 3.48 -10.53
C GLY A 136 -20.81 2.02 -10.61
N ILE A 137 -19.96 1.07 -10.18
CA ILE A 137 -20.32 -0.33 -9.95
C ILE A 137 -21.42 -0.38 -8.88
N ARG A 138 -21.21 0.35 -7.78
CA ARG A 138 -22.30 0.75 -6.87
C ARG A 138 -22.76 2.15 -7.28
N PRO A 139 -24.08 2.36 -7.50
CA PRO A 139 -24.60 3.66 -7.93
C PRO A 139 -24.20 4.78 -6.95
N SER A 140 -23.55 5.81 -7.47
CA SER A 140 -23.16 6.99 -6.69
C SER A 140 -23.16 8.23 -7.55
N LYS A 141 -23.56 9.38 -6.97
CA LYS A 141 -23.53 10.67 -7.64
C LYS A 141 -22.10 11.10 -7.95
N GLY A 142 -21.87 11.61 -9.14
CA GLY A 142 -20.54 12.02 -9.59
C GLY A 142 -19.63 10.87 -10.02
N SER A 143 -20.17 9.63 -10.12
CA SER A 143 -19.43 8.49 -10.59
C SER A 143 -19.10 8.56 -12.09
N LEU A 144 -18.11 7.78 -12.55
CA LEU A 144 -17.78 7.69 -13.98
C LEU A 144 -18.99 7.26 -14.82
N ALA A 145 -19.84 6.35 -14.29
CA ALA A 145 -21.05 5.91 -14.97
C ALA A 145 -22.05 7.07 -15.25
N GLU A 146 -22.20 8.04 -14.32
CA GLU A 146 -23.04 9.21 -14.54
C GLU A 146 -22.50 10.13 -15.66
N TYR A 147 -21.19 10.08 -15.91
CA TYR A 147 -20.55 10.82 -17.01
C TYR A 147 -20.47 10.00 -18.31
N GLY A 148 -21.20 8.88 -18.38
CA GLY A 148 -21.31 8.08 -19.60
C GLY A 148 -20.07 7.22 -19.91
N ILE A 149 -19.26 6.91 -18.90
CA ILE A 149 -18.13 5.98 -18.99
C ILE A 149 -18.65 4.59 -18.59
N THR A 150 -18.35 3.58 -19.38
CA THR A 150 -18.73 2.19 -19.10
C THR A 150 -17.62 1.46 -18.38
N TYR A 151 -17.98 0.40 -17.65
CA TYR A 151 -17.05 -0.47 -16.93
C TYR A 151 -17.20 -1.91 -17.40
N ALA A 152 -16.07 -2.57 -17.61
CA ALA A 152 -15.97 -3.99 -17.88
C ALA A 152 -14.95 -4.64 -16.91
N GLN A 153 -15.14 -5.92 -16.61
CA GLN A 153 -14.29 -6.68 -15.72
C GLN A 153 -14.02 -8.07 -16.28
N VAL A 154 -12.80 -8.53 -16.09
CA VAL A 154 -12.42 -9.93 -16.29
C VAL A 154 -11.78 -10.41 -14.98
N ASP A 155 -12.32 -11.47 -14.42
CA ASP A 155 -11.78 -12.05 -13.19
C ASP A 155 -10.56 -12.90 -13.49
N LEU A 156 -9.71 -13.10 -12.47
CA LEU A 156 -8.64 -14.08 -12.55
C LEU A 156 -9.24 -15.50 -12.64
N LEU A 157 -8.50 -16.40 -13.24
CA LEU A 157 -8.82 -17.83 -13.24
C LEU A 157 -8.76 -18.38 -11.80
N PRO A 158 -9.36 -19.54 -11.50
CA PRO A 158 -9.38 -20.11 -10.15
C PRO A 158 -8.00 -20.39 -9.54
N ASP A 159 -6.97 -20.56 -10.38
CA ASP A 159 -5.56 -20.72 -9.97
C ASP A 159 -4.83 -19.38 -9.76
N GLY A 160 -5.51 -18.25 -9.95
CA GLY A 160 -4.97 -16.91 -9.82
C GLY A 160 -4.22 -16.41 -11.07
N GLU A 161 -4.26 -17.15 -12.18
CA GLU A 161 -3.71 -16.73 -13.46
C GLU A 161 -4.65 -15.76 -14.20
N PHE A 162 -4.08 -14.98 -15.15
CA PHE A 162 -4.87 -14.09 -15.99
C PHE A 162 -5.70 -14.87 -17.01
N ASP A 163 -6.97 -14.52 -17.14
CA ASP A 163 -7.81 -15.01 -18.24
C ASP A 163 -7.52 -14.21 -19.52
N TYR A 164 -6.45 -14.56 -20.20
CA TYR A 164 -6.04 -13.91 -21.44
C TYR A 164 -7.10 -13.96 -22.55
N ASP A 165 -7.87 -15.04 -22.65
CA ASP A 165 -8.95 -15.16 -23.62
C ASP A 165 -10.13 -14.26 -23.27
N GLY A 166 -10.48 -14.18 -21.98
CA GLY A 166 -11.50 -13.26 -21.48
C GLY A 166 -11.10 -11.81 -21.70
N ILE A 167 -9.85 -11.45 -21.39
CA ILE A 167 -9.31 -10.10 -21.59
C ILE A 167 -9.35 -9.72 -23.09
N LYS A 168 -8.92 -10.63 -23.96
CA LYS A 168 -8.97 -10.39 -25.42
C LYS A 168 -10.37 -10.15 -25.94
N LYS A 169 -11.37 -10.86 -25.39
CA LYS A 169 -12.79 -10.68 -25.77
C LYS A 169 -13.39 -9.38 -25.21
N ALA A 170 -12.93 -8.94 -24.03
CA ALA A 170 -13.43 -7.75 -23.36
C ALA A 170 -12.90 -6.46 -24.01
N ILE A 171 -11.64 -6.45 -24.50
CA ILE A 171 -11.06 -5.28 -25.16
C ILE A 171 -11.80 -4.99 -26.47
N ASN A 172 -12.26 -3.76 -26.61
CA ASN A 172 -12.99 -3.27 -27.78
C ASN A 172 -12.58 -1.82 -28.13
N GLU A 173 -13.22 -1.23 -29.15
CA GLU A 173 -12.87 0.12 -29.64
C GLU A 173 -13.04 1.20 -28.56
N LYS A 174 -13.99 1.04 -27.61
CA LYS A 174 -14.26 1.98 -26.54
C LYS A 174 -13.31 1.83 -25.35
N THR A 175 -12.61 0.70 -25.22
CA THR A 175 -11.68 0.44 -24.12
C THR A 175 -10.53 1.45 -24.19
N LYS A 176 -10.59 2.49 -23.38
CA LYS A 176 -9.62 3.59 -23.35
C LYS A 176 -8.59 3.42 -22.26
N LEU A 177 -8.99 2.85 -21.10
CA LEU A 177 -8.12 2.68 -19.96
C LEU A 177 -8.30 1.29 -19.34
N VAL A 178 -7.18 0.65 -19.03
CA VAL A 178 -7.10 -0.60 -18.28
C VAL A 178 -6.54 -0.28 -16.91
N THR A 179 -7.27 -0.63 -15.84
CA THR A 179 -6.84 -0.44 -14.46
C THR A 179 -6.40 -1.76 -13.85
N ILE A 180 -5.18 -1.80 -13.31
CA ILE A 180 -4.56 -2.98 -12.71
C ILE A 180 -4.29 -2.69 -11.25
N GLN A 181 -5.02 -3.35 -10.35
CA GLN A 181 -4.76 -3.27 -8.92
C GLN A 181 -3.68 -4.28 -8.54
N ARG A 182 -2.52 -3.80 -8.06
CA ARG A 182 -1.38 -4.64 -7.67
C ARG A 182 -1.65 -5.44 -6.41
N SER A 183 -2.00 -4.75 -5.32
CA SER A 183 -2.30 -5.38 -4.03
C SER A 183 -3.66 -6.07 -4.06
N LYS A 184 -3.80 -7.12 -3.25
CA LYS A 184 -5.05 -7.89 -3.16
C LYS A 184 -6.15 -7.22 -2.35
N GLY A 185 -5.85 -6.21 -1.53
CA GLY A 185 -6.81 -5.68 -0.57
C GLY A 185 -7.33 -6.79 0.36
N TYR A 186 -8.64 -6.89 0.54
CA TYR A 186 -9.29 -7.98 1.29
C TYR A 186 -9.62 -9.23 0.44
N ALA A 187 -9.18 -9.27 -0.80
CA ALA A 187 -9.40 -10.44 -1.65
C ALA A 187 -8.41 -11.58 -1.32
N THR A 188 -8.80 -12.80 -1.67
CA THR A 188 -7.95 -14.00 -1.51
C THR A 188 -7.03 -14.26 -2.70
N ARG A 189 -7.11 -13.41 -3.75
CA ARG A 189 -6.25 -13.54 -4.94
C ARG A 189 -4.78 -13.27 -4.62
N PRO A 190 -3.83 -13.76 -5.44
CA PRO A 190 -2.43 -13.40 -5.32
C PRO A 190 -2.20 -11.89 -5.54
N THR A 191 -1.23 -11.32 -4.85
CA THR A 191 -0.68 -10.00 -5.16
C THR A 191 0.18 -10.08 -6.42
N LEU A 192 0.10 -9.08 -7.29
CA LEU A 192 0.78 -9.11 -8.58
C LEU A 192 2.23 -8.61 -8.45
N SER A 193 3.20 -9.42 -8.91
CA SER A 193 4.58 -8.94 -9.09
C SER A 193 4.65 -7.92 -10.23
N VAL A 194 5.68 -7.06 -10.18
CA VAL A 194 5.94 -6.11 -11.28
C VAL A 194 6.14 -6.83 -12.61
N LYS A 195 6.80 -8.00 -12.58
CA LYS A 195 6.97 -8.84 -13.77
C LYS A 195 5.61 -9.26 -14.37
N ARG A 196 4.70 -9.79 -13.54
CA ARG A 196 3.36 -10.20 -14.01
C ARG A 196 2.55 -9.02 -14.52
N ILE A 197 2.66 -7.87 -13.89
CA ILE A 197 2.05 -6.62 -14.38
C ILE A 197 2.59 -6.28 -15.79
N GLY A 198 3.90 -6.38 -15.99
CA GLY A 198 4.51 -6.14 -17.30
C GLY A 198 4.04 -7.13 -18.38
N GLU A 199 3.92 -8.42 -18.04
CA GLU A 199 3.38 -9.44 -18.96
C GLU A 199 1.92 -9.13 -19.35
N LEU A 200 1.09 -8.74 -18.41
CA LEU A 200 -0.29 -8.34 -18.65
C LEU A 200 -0.38 -7.09 -19.53
N ILE A 201 0.41 -6.06 -19.23
CA ILE A 201 0.45 -4.82 -20.03
C ILE A 201 0.90 -5.11 -21.47
N ALA A 202 1.95 -5.90 -21.65
CA ALA A 202 2.42 -6.28 -22.98
C ALA A 202 1.34 -7.01 -23.79
N PHE A 203 0.60 -7.92 -23.13
CA PHE A 203 -0.52 -8.62 -23.76
C PHE A 203 -1.63 -7.64 -24.17
N VAL A 204 -2.09 -6.79 -23.26
CA VAL A 204 -3.14 -5.79 -23.52
C VAL A 204 -2.75 -4.87 -24.68
N LYS A 205 -1.52 -4.36 -24.65
CA LYS A 205 -1.01 -3.46 -25.71
C LYS A 205 -0.76 -4.16 -27.05
N SER A 206 -0.58 -5.48 -27.06
CA SER A 206 -0.53 -6.24 -28.30
C SER A 206 -1.89 -6.28 -29.03
N ILE A 207 -2.99 -6.11 -28.29
CA ILE A 207 -4.36 -6.07 -28.83
C ILE A 207 -4.77 -4.63 -29.18
N LYS A 208 -4.51 -3.70 -28.26
CA LYS A 208 -4.86 -2.29 -28.39
C LYS A 208 -3.69 -1.39 -27.92
N PRO A 209 -2.80 -1.01 -28.86
CA PRO A 209 -1.55 -0.30 -28.52
C PRO A 209 -1.75 1.09 -27.87
N ASP A 210 -2.86 1.76 -28.17
CA ASP A 210 -3.21 3.10 -27.69
C ASP A 210 -3.94 3.11 -26.34
N VAL A 211 -4.25 1.95 -25.76
CA VAL A 211 -4.90 1.87 -24.44
C VAL A 211 -3.97 2.36 -23.34
N ILE A 212 -4.50 3.11 -22.39
CA ILE A 212 -3.78 3.56 -21.21
C ILE A 212 -3.80 2.45 -20.17
N CYS A 213 -2.64 1.95 -19.74
CA CYS A 213 -2.50 0.99 -18.65
C CYS A 213 -2.14 1.74 -17.36
N MET A 214 -3.07 1.80 -16.41
CA MET A 214 -2.89 2.41 -15.09
C MET A 214 -2.73 1.33 -14.04
N VAL A 215 -1.75 1.48 -13.16
CA VAL A 215 -1.54 0.59 -12.02
C VAL A 215 -1.86 1.32 -10.71
N ASP A 216 -2.81 0.80 -9.94
CA ASP A 216 -2.94 1.10 -8.52
C ASP A 216 -1.79 0.39 -7.80
N ASN A 217 -0.78 1.16 -7.40
CA ASN A 217 0.44 0.66 -6.79
C ASN A 217 0.44 0.77 -5.26
N CYS A 218 -0.67 1.13 -4.65
CA CYS A 218 -0.79 1.17 -3.19
C CYS A 218 -0.26 -0.11 -2.56
N TYR A 219 0.64 0.04 -1.57
CA TYR A 219 1.37 -1.03 -0.86
C TYR A 219 2.49 -1.71 -1.64
N GLY A 220 2.69 -1.38 -2.92
CA GLY A 220 3.72 -2.00 -3.76
C GLY A 220 5.01 -1.21 -3.87
N GLU A 221 5.00 0.09 -3.58
CA GLU A 221 6.14 0.97 -3.76
C GLU A 221 7.33 0.51 -2.92
N PHE A 222 8.49 0.38 -3.55
CA PHE A 222 9.76 -0.08 -2.94
C PHE A 222 9.77 -1.52 -2.42
N VAL A 223 8.73 -2.31 -2.69
CA VAL A 223 8.67 -3.74 -2.33
C VAL A 223 9.57 -4.57 -3.24
N GLU A 224 9.64 -4.23 -4.51
CA GLU A 224 10.55 -4.81 -5.50
C GLU A 224 11.60 -3.77 -5.94
N ASP A 225 12.62 -4.17 -6.67
CA ASP A 225 13.66 -3.28 -7.23
C ASP A 225 13.16 -2.45 -8.42
N THR A 226 12.10 -2.94 -9.05
CA THR A 226 11.49 -2.39 -10.26
C THR A 226 10.05 -1.96 -9.96
N GLU A 227 9.60 -0.89 -10.61
CA GLU A 227 8.24 -0.36 -10.46
C GLU A 227 7.43 -0.53 -11.76
N PRO A 228 6.08 -0.52 -11.69
CA PRO A 228 5.21 -0.76 -12.85
C PRO A 228 5.47 0.11 -14.08
N ILE A 229 5.91 1.36 -13.90
CA ILE A 229 6.27 2.25 -15.03
C ILE A 229 7.39 1.64 -15.86
N GLN A 230 8.38 1.03 -15.23
CA GLN A 230 9.56 0.47 -15.91
C GLN A 230 9.24 -0.79 -16.73
N VAL A 231 8.05 -1.36 -16.54
CA VAL A 231 7.57 -2.54 -17.31
C VAL A 231 6.39 -2.20 -18.23
N GLY A 232 6.16 -0.89 -18.48
CA GLY A 232 5.26 -0.42 -19.53
C GLY A 232 3.93 0.16 -19.05
N ALA A 233 3.71 0.35 -17.75
CA ALA A 233 2.55 1.10 -17.26
C ALA A 233 2.61 2.56 -17.75
N ASP A 234 1.48 3.08 -18.24
CA ASP A 234 1.36 4.48 -18.64
C ASP A 234 1.15 5.41 -17.46
N MET A 235 0.54 4.90 -16.39
CA MET A 235 0.39 5.58 -15.10
C MET A 235 0.57 4.61 -13.94
N MET A 236 1.13 5.12 -12.86
CA MET A 236 1.18 4.48 -11.56
C MET A 236 0.68 5.47 -10.51
N VAL A 237 -0.21 5.02 -9.65
CA VAL A 237 -0.99 5.89 -8.75
C VAL A 237 -0.97 5.33 -7.33
N GLY A 238 -0.88 6.21 -6.33
CA GLY A 238 -0.93 5.78 -4.94
C GLY A 238 -1.08 6.92 -3.94
N SER A 239 -0.96 6.56 -2.67
CA SER A 239 -1.15 7.45 -1.52
C SER A 239 0.18 7.78 -0.86
N LEU A 240 0.36 9.04 -0.47
CA LEU A 240 1.54 9.46 0.29
C LEU A 240 1.48 9.03 1.77
N ILE A 241 0.31 8.75 2.33
CA ILE A 241 0.21 8.22 3.70
C ILE A 241 0.44 6.70 3.77
N LYS A 242 0.91 6.09 2.67
CA LYS A 242 1.33 4.68 2.57
C LYS A 242 2.84 4.60 2.37
N ASN A 243 3.29 3.58 1.63
CA ASN A 243 4.72 3.30 1.44
C ASN A 243 5.57 4.53 1.10
N PRO A 244 5.25 5.35 0.06
CA PRO A 244 6.17 6.39 -0.39
C PRO A 244 6.31 7.57 0.57
N GLY A 245 5.38 7.73 1.50
CA GLY A 245 5.49 8.78 2.52
C GLY A 245 6.29 8.40 3.75
N GLY A 246 6.75 7.13 3.88
CA GLY A 246 7.64 6.68 4.95
C GLY A 246 7.15 6.98 6.36
N GLY A 247 5.84 7.09 6.58
CA GLY A 247 5.22 7.44 7.85
C GLY A 247 5.31 8.92 8.22
N LEU A 248 5.88 9.78 7.37
CA LEU A 248 6.04 11.22 7.64
C LEU A 248 5.09 12.11 6.83
N ALA A 249 4.62 11.66 5.67
CA ALA A 249 3.66 12.43 4.88
C ALA A 249 2.31 12.49 5.58
N PRO A 250 1.83 13.68 5.99
CA PRO A 250 0.60 13.80 6.77
C PRO A 250 -0.67 13.68 5.93
N ILE A 251 -0.53 13.76 4.60
CA ILE A 251 -1.63 13.77 3.62
C ILE A 251 -1.02 13.53 2.23
N GLY A 252 -1.85 13.39 1.23
CA GLY A 252 -1.42 13.50 -0.15
C GLY A 252 -1.52 12.21 -0.95
N GLY A 253 -1.35 12.39 -2.25
CA GLY A 253 -1.29 11.32 -3.22
C GLY A 253 -0.31 11.65 -4.34
N TYR A 254 0.01 10.63 -5.14
CA TYR A 254 0.85 10.79 -6.31
C TYR A 254 0.24 10.11 -7.54
N ILE A 255 0.53 10.70 -8.69
CA ILE A 255 0.28 10.13 -10.02
C ILE A 255 1.58 10.33 -10.80
N VAL A 256 2.21 9.24 -11.26
CA VAL A 256 3.43 9.29 -12.08
C VAL A 256 3.20 8.52 -13.37
N GLY A 257 3.82 8.92 -14.47
CA GLY A 257 3.67 8.21 -15.72
C GLY A 257 3.98 9.05 -16.94
N LYS A 258 3.25 8.78 -18.03
CA LYS A 258 3.32 9.58 -19.25
C LYS A 258 2.91 11.02 -18.99
N LYS A 259 3.66 11.94 -19.58
CA LYS A 259 3.44 13.38 -19.41
C LYS A 259 2.00 13.80 -19.69
N GLU A 260 1.41 13.34 -20.78
CA GLU A 260 0.02 13.65 -21.15
C GLU A 260 -0.97 13.20 -20.08
N CYS A 261 -0.80 12.00 -19.52
CA CYS A 261 -1.68 11.46 -18.48
C CYS A 261 -1.57 12.26 -17.18
N VAL A 262 -0.37 12.67 -16.81
CA VAL A 262 -0.11 13.48 -15.61
C VAL A 262 -0.63 14.91 -15.79
N GLU A 263 -0.46 15.53 -16.97
CA GLU A 263 -1.02 16.84 -17.29
C GLU A 263 -2.56 16.85 -17.22
N ASN A 264 -3.21 15.81 -17.77
CA ASN A 264 -4.65 15.63 -17.65
C ASN A 264 -5.09 15.59 -16.20
N ALA A 265 -4.36 14.84 -15.34
CA ALA A 265 -4.63 14.76 -13.91
C ALA A 265 -4.44 16.13 -13.22
N ALA A 266 -3.42 16.88 -13.57
CA ALA A 266 -3.19 18.22 -13.04
C ALA A 266 -4.32 19.21 -13.42
N TYR A 267 -4.80 19.15 -14.68
CA TYR A 267 -5.96 19.97 -15.09
C TYR A 267 -7.23 19.57 -14.35
N ARG A 268 -7.41 18.32 -14.02
CA ARG A 268 -8.59 17.87 -13.25
C ARG A 268 -8.48 18.22 -11.77
N LEU A 269 -7.27 18.17 -11.20
CA LEU A 269 -7.02 18.53 -9.80
C LEU A 269 -7.25 20.02 -9.55
N THR A 270 -6.83 20.86 -10.47
CA THR A 270 -6.94 22.33 -10.37
C THR A 270 -8.04 22.83 -11.31
N SER A 271 -7.67 23.23 -12.51
CA SER A 271 -8.61 23.52 -13.61
C SER A 271 -7.87 23.51 -14.95
N PRO A 272 -8.58 23.31 -16.09
CA PRO A 272 -8.00 23.51 -17.39
C PRO A 272 -7.39 24.91 -17.51
N GLY A 273 -6.16 24.96 -18.02
CA GLY A 273 -5.38 26.18 -18.18
C GLY A 273 -4.50 26.55 -16.97
N LEU A 274 -4.74 26.00 -15.77
CA LEU A 274 -3.87 26.17 -14.61
C LEU A 274 -2.94 24.96 -14.40
N GLY A 275 -3.51 23.77 -14.33
CA GLY A 275 -2.73 22.51 -14.23
C GLY A 275 -1.73 22.53 -13.10
N LYS A 276 -0.47 22.22 -13.42
CA LYS A 276 0.64 22.10 -12.46
C LYS A 276 1.15 23.45 -11.91
N GLU A 277 0.77 24.57 -12.52
CA GLU A 277 1.27 25.91 -12.14
C GLU A 277 0.82 26.35 -10.73
N VAL A 278 -0.29 25.82 -10.24
CA VAL A 278 -0.89 26.14 -8.94
C VAL A 278 -0.95 24.95 -8.01
N GLY A 279 -1.11 25.23 -6.72
CA GLY A 279 -1.18 24.25 -5.65
C GLY A 279 -0.04 24.43 -4.66
N ALA A 280 -0.30 25.26 -3.64
CA ALA A 280 0.68 25.57 -2.61
C ALA A 280 1.06 24.32 -1.79
N SER A 281 2.33 24.23 -1.37
CA SER A 281 2.86 23.13 -0.54
C SER A 281 2.43 23.19 0.93
N LEU A 282 1.94 24.32 1.41
CA LEU A 282 1.34 24.51 2.74
C LEU A 282 2.23 24.08 3.93
N GLY A 283 3.55 24.04 3.77
CA GLY A 283 4.49 23.69 4.83
C GLY A 283 4.68 22.17 5.05
N VAL A 284 4.05 21.30 4.24
CA VAL A 284 4.21 19.84 4.38
C VAL A 284 5.30 19.26 3.49
N ILE A 285 5.90 20.08 2.63
CA ILE A 285 6.83 19.61 1.58
C ILE A 285 8.07 18.92 2.15
N GLN A 286 8.62 19.41 3.25
CA GLN A 286 9.78 18.79 3.90
C GLN A 286 9.44 17.35 4.36
N SER A 287 8.25 17.14 4.92
CA SER A 287 7.80 15.81 5.33
C SER A 287 7.66 14.87 4.13
N PHE A 288 7.26 15.37 2.97
CA PHE A 288 7.19 14.57 1.74
C PHE A 288 8.58 14.13 1.27
N TYR A 289 9.55 15.03 1.23
CA TYR A 289 10.94 14.69 0.89
C TYR A 289 11.57 13.72 1.87
N GLN A 290 11.45 14.00 3.16
CA GLN A 290 12.05 13.17 4.20
C GLN A 290 11.35 11.80 4.28
N GLY A 291 10.02 11.77 4.12
CA GLY A 291 9.25 10.53 4.06
C GLY A 291 9.66 9.67 2.87
N PHE A 292 9.78 10.26 1.68
CA PHE A 292 10.24 9.55 0.49
C PHE A 292 11.67 9.02 0.63
N PHE A 293 12.54 9.79 1.27
CA PHE A 293 13.90 9.35 1.60
C PHE A 293 13.91 8.15 2.53
N LEU A 294 13.05 8.11 3.55
CA LEU A 294 12.97 7.02 4.52
C LEU A 294 12.19 5.80 4.02
N ALA A 295 11.35 5.97 3.00
CA ALA A 295 10.40 4.97 2.54
C ALA A 295 11.02 3.58 2.27
N PRO A 296 12.17 3.43 1.60
CA PRO A 296 12.77 2.11 1.38
C PRO A 296 13.06 1.35 2.68
N THR A 297 13.59 2.03 3.69
CA THR A 297 13.88 1.44 5.01
C THR A 297 12.60 1.11 5.77
N VAL A 298 11.60 1.99 5.73
CA VAL A 298 10.30 1.75 6.38
C VAL A 298 9.59 0.57 5.75
N VAL A 299 9.56 0.48 4.43
CA VAL A 299 8.98 -0.65 3.69
C VAL A 299 9.69 -1.96 4.03
N SER A 300 11.03 -1.95 4.18
CA SER A 300 11.76 -3.16 4.60
C SER A 300 11.33 -3.64 5.98
N GLY A 301 11.11 -2.70 6.92
CA GLY A 301 10.58 -3.02 8.26
C GLY A 301 9.20 -3.66 8.21
N ALA A 302 8.29 -3.10 7.39
CA ALA A 302 6.95 -3.63 7.17
C ALA A 302 6.96 -5.03 6.53
N LEU A 303 7.82 -5.26 5.52
CA LEU A 303 7.99 -6.56 4.89
C LEU A 303 8.51 -7.62 5.85
N LYS A 304 9.51 -7.29 6.68
CA LYS A 304 10.01 -8.18 7.73
C LYS A 304 8.90 -8.54 8.71
N GLY A 305 8.09 -7.55 9.11
CA GLY A 305 6.91 -7.78 9.95
C GLY A 305 5.91 -8.73 9.32
N ALA A 306 5.56 -8.53 8.06
CA ALA A 306 4.62 -9.39 7.33
C ALA A 306 5.13 -10.84 7.21
N ILE A 307 6.41 -11.03 6.88
CA ILE A 307 7.02 -12.37 6.79
C ILE A 307 7.13 -13.03 8.16
N PHE A 308 7.46 -12.28 9.20
CA PHE A 308 7.51 -12.79 10.57
C PHE A 308 6.12 -13.23 11.05
N ALA A 309 5.09 -12.43 10.80
CA ALA A 309 3.70 -12.81 11.08
C ALA A 309 3.32 -14.10 10.34
N ALA A 310 3.59 -14.18 9.02
CA ALA A 310 3.33 -15.39 8.26
C ALA A 310 3.96 -16.62 8.91
N LYS A 311 5.26 -16.54 9.23
CA LYS A 311 6.01 -17.68 9.77
C LYS A 311 5.58 -18.10 11.18
N ILE A 312 5.26 -17.15 12.04
CA ILE A 312 4.70 -17.39 13.37
C ILE A 312 3.38 -18.16 13.26
N TYR A 313 2.42 -17.61 12.51
CA TYR A 313 1.06 -18.18 12.45
C TYR A 313 0.98 -19.46 11.61
N GLU A 314 1.85 -19.61 10.58
CA GLU A 314 2.02 -20.87 9.84
C GLU A 314 2.49 -22.00 10.77
N LYS A 315 3.49 -21.75 11.63
CA LYS A 315 3.97 -22.74 12.61
C LYS A 315 2.90 -23.15 13.64
N LEU A 316 1.98 -22.27 13.91
CA LEU A 316 0.84 -22.52 14.80
C LEU A 316 -0.33 -23.21 14.09
N GLY A 317 -0.19 -23.56 12.78
CA GLY A 317 -1.18 -24.31 12.01
C GLY A 317 -2.27 -23.45 11.38
N PHE A 318 -2.15 -22.12 11.39
CA PHE A 318 -3.09 -21.25 10.69
C PHE A 318 -2.75 -21.13 9.21
N LYS A 319 -3.78 -20.97 8.38
CA LYS A 319 -3.59 -20.64 6.97
C LYS A 319 -3.20 -19.16 6.85
N VAL A 320 -2.11 -18.91 6.14
CA VAL A 320 -1.56 -17.56 5.91
C VAL A 320 -1.43 -17.30 4.41
N VAL A 321 -1.61 -16.06 3.99
CA VAL A 321 -1.53 -15.68 2.56
C VAL A 321 -0.87 -14.29 2.42
N PRO A 322 0.29 -14.18 1.79
CA PRO A 322 1.19 -15.23 1.28
C PRO A 322 1.78 -16.08 2.43
N ASP A 323 2.30 -17.27 2.11
CA ASP A 323 2.99 -18.08 3.11
C ASP A 323 4.37 -17.53 3.50
N GLY A 324 5.00 -18.17 4.50
CA GLY A 324 6.31 -17.76 5.00
C GLY A 324 7.44 -17.86 3.96
N THR A 325 7.26 -18.51 2.80
CA THR A 325 8.27 -18.74 1.77
C THR A 325 8.03 -17.98 0.47
N GLU A 326 6.79 -17.58 0.19
CA GLU A 326 6.42 -16.86 -1.03
C GLU A 326 7.09 -15.48 -1.14
N SER A 327 7.35 -15.06 -2.37
CA SER A 327 7.80 -13.68 -2.66
C SER A 327 6.73 -12.67 -2.30
N ARG A 328 7.16 -11.50 -1.87
CA ARG A 328 6.27 -10.40 -1.48
C ARG A 328 6.19 -9.36 -2.59
N HIS A 329 4.97 -8.91 -2.86
CA HIS A 329 4.69 -7.88 -3.87
C HIS A 329 3.87 -6.73 -3.29
N ASP A 330 3.48 -6.85 -2.01
CA ASP A 330 2.94 -5.81 -1.13
C ASP A 330 3.38 -6.08 0.32
N ILE A 331 2.93 -5.23 1.25
CA ILE A 331 3.25 -5.33 2.68
C ILE A 331 2.15 -6.02 3.51
N ILE A 332 1.12 -6.57 2.87
CA ILE A 332 -0.04 -7.13 3.56
C ILE A 332 0.18 -8.61 3.87
N GLN A 333 -0.18 -9.02 5.09
CA GLN A 333 -0.23 -10.41 5.52
C GLN A 333 -1.64 -10.77 5.97
N ALA A 334 -2.28 -11.70 5.28
CA ALA A 334 -3.52 -12.29 5.75
C ALA A 334 -3.25 -13.51 6.63
N VAL A 335 -4.02 -13.65 7.73
CA VAL A 335 -4.03 -14.82 8.62
C VAL A 335 -5.47 -15.24 8.82
N GLU A 336 -5.83 -16.46 8.42
CA GLU A 336 -7.17 -17.03 8.59
C GLU A 336 -7.24 -17.81 9.89
N PHE A 337 -7.93 -17.24 10.88
CA PHE A 337 -8.02 -17.88 12.20
C PHE A 337 -9.12 -18.96 12.29
N ASN A 338 -10.14 -18.90 11.44
CA ASN A 338 -11.35 -19.72 11.52
C ASN A 338 -12.03 -19.68 12.91
N ASN A 339 -11.71 -18.66 13.71
CA ASN A 339 -12.16 -18.46 15.08
C ASN A 339 -12.30 -16.96 15.35
N ARG A 340 -13.51 -16.53 15.74
CA ARG A 340 -13.82 -15.13 16.03
C ARG A 340 -12.97 -14.56 17.15
N ASP A 341 -12.81 -15.32 18.24
CA ASP A 341 -12.10 -14.84 19.43
C ASP A 341 -10.59 -14.72 19.18
N ALA A 342 -10.03 -15.60 18.35
CA ALA A 342 -8.63 -15.50 17.92
C ALA A 342 -8.38 -14.26 17.05
N MET A 343 -9.29 -13.97 16.12
CA MET A 343 -9.24 -12.75 15.31
C MET A 343 -9.27 -11.48 16.17
N ILE A 344 -10.18 -11.43 17.17
CA ILE A 344 -10.28 -10.30 18.10
C ILE A 344 -9.02 -10.18 18.94
N ALA A 345 -8.54 -11.28 19.53
CA ALA A 345 -7.32 -11.30 20.36
C ALA A 345 -6.10 -10.81 19.56
N PHE A 346 -5.98 -11.20 18.28
CA PHE A 346 -4.93 -10.69 17.41
C PHE A 346 -4.98 -9.15 17.28
N CYS A 347 -6.14 -8.60 16.95
CA CYS A 347 -6.31 -7.16 16.78
C CYS A 347 -6.07 -6.40 18.11
N GLU A 348 -6.54 -6.92 19.24
CA GLU A 348 -6.26 -6.34 20.56
C GLU A 348 -4.75 -6.31 20.84
N GLY A 349 -4.01 -7.36 20.49
CA GLY A 349 -2.55 -7.41 20.64
C GLY A 349 -1.84 -6.37 19.77
N ILE A 350 -2.25 -6.21 18.52
CA ILE A 350 -1.70 -5.17 17.63
C ILE A 350 -1.98 -3.76 18.21
N GLN A 351 -3.21 -3.51 18.70
CA GLN A 351 -3.55 -2.22 19.33
C GLN A 351 -2.72 -1.95 20.58
N ALA A 352 -2.54 -2.96 21.43
CA ALA A 352 -1.76 -2.83 22.65
C ALA A 352 -0.26 -2.56 22.40
N ALA A 353 0.26 -2.94 21.23
CA ALA A 353 1.64 -2.66 20.83
C ALA A 353 1.82 -1.29 20.18
N ALA A 354 0.74 -0.58 19.86
CA ALA A 354 0.82 0.71 19.20
C ALA A 354 1.42 1.79 20.14
N PRO A 355 2.17 2.78 19.60
CA PRO A 355 2.67 3.89 20.41
C PRO A 355 1.60 4.91 20.73
N ILE A 356 0.52 4.93 19.98
CA ILE A 356 -0.63 5.83 20.11
C ILE A 356 -1.86 4.98 20.44
N ASP A 357 -2.67 5.43 21.37
CA ASP A 357 -3.94 4.79 21.77
C ASP A 357 -3.80 3.30 22.20
N SER A 358 -2.63 2.89 22.72
CA SER A 358 -2.38 1.51 23.18
C SER A 358 -3.31 1.06 24.31
N TYR A 359 -3.91 2.00 25.02
CA TYR A 359 -4.86 1.76 26.12
C TYR A 359 -6.29 1.48 25.65
N VAL A 360 -6.56 1.66 24.35
CA VAL A 360 -7.87 1.39 23.74
C VAL A 360 -7.98 -0.10 23.41
N THR A 361 -9.12 -0.69 23.66
CA THR A 361 -9.44 -2.06 23.23
C THR A 361 -10.31 -1.98 21.97
N PRO A 362 -9.86 -2.50 20.83
CA PRO A 362 -10.68 -2.52 19.63
C PRO A 362 -11.83 -3.52 19.76
N GLU A 363 -13.01 -3.10 19.33
CA GLU A 363 -14.20 -3.95 19.32
C GLU A 363 -14.78 -4.00 17.89
N PRO A 364 -15.40 -5.13 17.51
CA PRO A 364 -16.16 -5.20 16.25
C PRO A 364 -17.30 -4.19 16.23
N TRP A 365 -17.45 -3.47 15.12
CA TRP A 365 -18.52 -2.50 14.94
C TRP A 365 -19.00 -2.42 13.49
N ALA A 366 -20.24 -1.99 13.29
CA ALA A 366 -20.83 -1.81 11.97
C ALA A 366 -20.18 -0.60 11.27
N MET A 367 -19.45 -0.86 10.20
CA MET A 367 -18.74 0.17 9.42
C MET A 367 -19.49 0.46 8.13
N PRO A 368 -19.69 1.75 7.76
CA PRO A 368 -20.34 2.09 6.49
C PRO A 368 -19.60 1.48 5.29
N GLY A 369 -20.35 0.84 4.40
CA GLY A 369 -19.82 0.20 3.19
C GLY A 369 -19.40 -1.27 3.34
N TYR A 370 -19.58 -1.87 4.52
CA TYR A 370 -19.30 -3.27 4.78
C TYR A 370 -20.59 -4.06 5.13
N ASP A 371 -20.66 -5.32 4.68
CA ASP A 371 -21.80 -6.21 4.91
C ASP A 371 -21.75 -6.93 6.27
N SER A 372 -20.68 -6.76 7.03
CA SER A 372 -20.45 -7.36 8.34
C SER A 372 -19.70 -6.37 9.24
N ASP A 373 -19.77 -6.60 10.56
CA ASP A 373 -18.92 -5.86 11.48
C ASP A 373 -17.46 -6.00 11.07
N VAL A 374 -16.68 -4.95 11.29
CA VAL A 374 -15.23 -4.90 11.08
C VAL A 374 -14.56 -4.65 12.41
N ILE A 375 -13.47 -5.33 12.70
CA ILE A 375 -12.55 -4.97 13.78
C ILE A 375 -11.32 -4.29 13.17
N MET A 376 -10.87 -3.20 13.79
CA MET A 376 -9.72 -2.44 13.33
C MET A 376 -8.82 -2.08 14.50
N ALA A 377 -7.55 -2.46 14.42
CA ALA A 377 -6.49 -2.07 15.32
C ALA A 377 -5.53 -1.13 14.58
N ALA A 378 -5.44 0.11 15.05
CA ALA A 378 -4.57 1.12 14.48
C ALA A 378 -4.26 2.19 15.54
N GLY A 379 -2.98 2.37 15.85
CA GLY A 379 -2.49 3.46 16.69
C GLY A 379 -1.38 4.18 15.93
N ALA A 380 -1.80 5.05 15.00
CA ALA A 380 -0.93 5.67 14.02
C ALA A 380 -0.72 7.15 14.29
N PHE A 381 0.47 7.68 13.97
CA PHE A 381 0.77 9.12 13.99
C PHE A 381 0.00 9.88 12.92
N VAL A 382 -0.23 9.22 11.76
CA VAL A 382 -1.02 9.76 10.67
C VAL A 382 -2.26 8.90 10.50
N GLN A 383 -3.43 9.48 10.71
CA GLN A 383 -4.70 8.76 10.65
C GLN A 383 -4.89 8.10 9.27
N GLY A 384 -5.17 6.80 9.26
CA GLY A 384 -5.35 6.00 8.04
C GLY A 384 -4.05 5.58 7.36
N SER A 385 -2.89 5.86 7.96
CA SER A 385 -1.58 5.41 7.46
C SER A 385 -1.41 3.92 7.68
N SER A 386 -1.43 3.15 6.59
CA SER A 386 -1.27 1.70 6.63
C SER A 386 0.17 1.22 6.42
N ILE A 387 1.12 2.12 6.24
CA ILE A 387 2.55 1.83 6.42
C ILE A 387 2.92 1.78 7.91
N GLU A 388 2.11 2.38 8.77
CA GLU A 388 2.18 2.22 10.21
C GLU A 388 1.50 0.91 10.64
N LEU A 389 1.88 0.38 11.80
CA LEU A 389 1.38 -0.89 12.30
C LEU A 389 -0.13 -0.88 12.44
N SER A 390 -0.79 -1.78 11.74
CA SER A 390 -2.25 -1.94 11.81
C SER A 390 -2.69 -3.36 11.47
N ALA A 391 -3.88 -3.71 11.90
CA ALA A 391 -4.56 -4.93 11.50
C ALA A 391 -6.06 -4.70 11.49
N ASP A 392 -6.72 -5.21 10.48
CA ASP A 392 -8.17 -5.13 10.34
C ASP A 392 -8.74 -6.37 9.66
N GLY A 393 -10.05 -6.51 9.71
CA GLY A 393 -10.75 -7.55 8.97
C GLY A 393 -12.23 -7.62 9.27
N PRO A 394 -13.02 -8.14 8.31
CA PRO A 394 -14.45 -8.37 8.51
C PRO A 394 -14.69 -9.54 9.46
N VAL A 395 -15.55 -9.34 10.47
CA VAL A 395 -15.85 -10.34 11.50
C VAL A 395 -16.86 -11.35 10.97
N LYS A 396 -16.43 -12.13 10.00
CA LYS A 396 -17.18 -13.23 9.38
C LYS A 396 -16.24 -14.36 8.97
N PRO A 397 -16.70 -15.59 8.85
CA PRO A 397 -15.87 -16.68 8.36
C PRO A 397 -15.15 -16.32 7.03
N PRO A 398 -13.85 -16.66 6.87
CA PRO A 398 -13.02 -17.50 7.75
C PRO A 398 -12.34 -16.74 8.92
N TYR A 399 -12.83 -15.58 9.33
CA TYR A 399 -12.26 -14.74 10.38
C TYR A 399 -10.80 -14.41 10.11
N ALA A 400 -10.56 -13.84 8.94
CA ALA A 400 -9.23 -13.45 8.50
C ALA A 400 -8.89 -12.03 8.94
N VAL A 401 -7.69 -11.83 9.45
CA VAL A 401 -7.10 -10.50 9.67
C VAL A 401 -6.14 -10.17 8.54
N TYR A 402 -6.04 -8.89 8.23
CA TYR A 402 -5.08 -8.32 7.30
C TYR A 402 -4.14 -7.43 8.09
N PHE A 403 -2.98 -7.98 8.41
CA PHE A 403 -1.90 -7.29 9.11
C PHE A 403 -1.03 -6.54 8.11
N GLN A 404 -0.59 -5.33 8.45
CA GLN A 404 0.24 -4.52 7.59
C GLN A 404 1.04 -3.47 8.37
N GLY A 405 2.14 -3.02 7.75
CA GLY A 405 2.91 -1.89 8.23
C GLY A 405 3.84 -2.18 9.42
N GLY A 406 4.29 -1.09 9.97
CA GLY A 406 5.29 -0.99 11.01
C GLY A 406 6.45 -0.12 10.54
N LEU A 407 6.55 1.12 11.04
CA LEU A 407 7.59 2.08 10.64
C LEU A 407 9.01 1.57 10.92
N THR A 408 9.14 0.63 11.83
CA THR A 408 10.39 -0.08 12.11
C THR A 408 10.13 -1.56 12.26
N TRP A 409 11.12 -2.37 11.90
CA TRP A 409 11.08 -3.82 12.16
C TRP A 409 10.78 -4.16 13.63
N TYR A 410 11.40 -3.44 14.56
CA TYR A 410 11.24 -3.71 16.00
C TYR A 410 9.81 -3.46 16.49
N HIS A 411 9.12 -2.46 15.95
CA HIS A 411 7.72 -2.20 16.26
C HIS A 411 6.81 -3.27 15.65
N ALA A 412 7.04 -3.66 14.39
CA ALA A 412 6.30 -4.75 13.77
C ALA A 412 6.48 -6.08 14.54
N LYS A 413 7.72 -6.40 14.95
CA LYS A 413 8.04 -7.56 15.80
C LYS A 413 7.27 -7.51 17.13
N LEU A 414 7.28 -6.39 17.83
CA LEU A 414 6.53 -6.22 19.08
C LEU A 414 5.04 -6.47 18.85
N GLY A 415 4.46 -5.89 17.79
CA GLY A 415 3.04 -6.07 17.46
C GLY A 415 2.66 -7.54 17.29
N ILE A 416 3.45 -8.28 16.51
CA ILE A 416 3.21 -9.72 16.31
C ILE A 416 3.40 -10.53 17.58
N LEU A 417 4.42 -10.23 18.39
CA LEU A 417 4.61 -10.91 19.69
C LEU A 417 3.47 -10.60 20.66
N MET A 418 2.97 -9.36 20.67
CA MET A 418 1.84 -8.98 21.52
C MET A 418 0.54 -9.64 21.05
N SER A 419 0.31 -9.75 19.74
CA SER A 419 -0.85 -10.50 19.23
C SER A 419 -0.77 -11.98 19.61
N LEU A 420 0.42 -12.59 19.52
CA LEU A 420 0.66 -13.96 19.94
C LEU A 420 0.46 -14.13 21.45
N GLN A 421 0.93 -13.19 22.28
CA GLN A 421 0.72 -13.18 23.73
C GLN A 421 -0.77 -13.21 24.09
N LYS A 422 -1.58 -12.38 23.42
CA LYS A 422 -3.03 -12.35 23.64
C LYS A 422 -3.72 -13.67 23.29
N LEU A 423 -3.31 -14.32 22.19
CA LEU A 423 -3.81 -15.65 21.83
C LEU A 423 -3.37 -16.71 22.86
N TYR A 424 -2.12 -16.67 23.31
CA TYR A 424 -1.54 -17.61 24.28
C TYR A 424 -2.24 -17.52 25.65
N GLU A 425 -2.43 -16.30 26.19
CA GLU A 425 -3.13 -16.05 27.43
C GLU A 425 -4.58 -16.58 27.43
N ARG A 426 -5.24 -16.55 26.26
CA ARG A 426 -6.61 -17.05 26.08
C ARG A 426 -6.69 -18.54 25.74
N ASN A 427 -5.57 -19.26 25.78
CA ASN A 427 -5.48 -20.67 25.38
C ASN A 427 -6.01 -20.94 23.95
N LEU A 428 -5.88 -19.97 23.03
CA LEU A 428 -6.26 -20.08 21.63
C LEU A 428 -5.14 -20.66 20.77
N VAL A 429 -3.92 -20.70 21.29
CA VAL A 429 -2.74 -21.31 20.68
C VAL A 429 -1.89 -22.02 21.73
N LYS A 430 -1.05 -22.97 21.28
CA LYS A 430 -0.01 -23.62 22.09
C LYS A 430 1.33 -23.35 21.45
N LEU A 431 2.34 -23.12 22.27
CA LEU A 431 3.72 -22.90 21.83
C LEU A 431 4.51 -24.19 22.12
N ASP A 432 4.53 -25.08 21.15
CA ASP A 432 5.27 -26.35 21.23
C ASP A 432 6.70 -26.20 20.65
#